data_fe089e23e2ef28864e851b89ee57fc5f
#
_entry.id   fe089e23e2ef28864e851b89ee57fc5f
#
_cell.length_a   1.000
_cell.length_b   1.000
_cell.length_c   1.000
_cell.angle_alpha   90.00
_cell.angle_beta   90.00
_cell.angle_gamma   90.00
#
_symmetry.space_group_name_H-M   'P 1'
#
loop_
_entity.id
_entity.type
_entity.pdbx_description
1 polymer ?
#
loop_
_entity_poly.entity_id
_entity_poly.type
_entity_poly.pdbx_seq_one_letter_code
_entity_poly.pdbx_strand_id
1 'polypeptide(L)'
;MPAYLQQHLQQVKQSPVAITLKSLQCGIEKEGLRVDLSGRVSHKDHPLSLGSSLTHGSITTDYSEALLEYITPVFQSPTAALDFMQQLHSYSASKLQ
;
A
#
# COMPACT_ATOMS: atom_id res chain seq x y z
N MET A 1 -12.00 -22.13 7.72
CA MET A 1 -10.53 -22.34 7.79
C MET A 1 -10.24 -23.82 7.98
N PRO A 2 -9.33 -24.40 7.21
CA PRO A 2 -8.95 -25.80 7.37
C PRO A 2 -8.42 -26.11 8.78
N ALA A 3 -8.68 -27.34 9.26
CA ALA A 3 -8.33 -27.74 10.63
C ALA A 3 -6.82 -27.63 10.92
N TYR A 4 -5.97 -27.95 9.95
CA TYR A 4 -4.52 -27.85 10.13
C TYR A 4 -4.06 -26.41 10.33
N LEU A 5 -4.68 -25.43 9.67
CA LEU A 5 -4.36 -24.02 9.88
C LEU A 5 -4.79 -23.55 11.26
N GLN A 6 -5.97 -23.99 11.73
CA GLN A 6 -6.43 -23.68 13.08
C GLN A 6 -5.45 -24.23 14.11
N GLN A 7 -4.98 -25.47 13.92
CA GLN A 7 -4.03 -26.09 14.83
C GLN A 7 -2.70 -25.33 14.85
N HIS A 8 -2.16 -24.94 13.69
CA HIS A 8 -0.93 -24.16 13.61
C HIS A 8 -1.07 -22.80 14.28
N LEU A 9 -2.20 -22.12 14.06
CA LEU A 9 -2.48 -20.84 14.73
C LEU A 9 -2.49 -20.97 16.24
N GLN A 10 -3.10 -22.05 16.77
CA GLN A 10 -3.11 -22.29 18.21
C GLN A 10 -1.68 -22.54 18.74
N GLN A 11 -0.89 -23.31 18.02
CA GLN A 11 0.51 -23.54 18.40
C GLN A 11 1.31 -22.24 18.46
N VAL A 12 1.14 -21.35 17.46
CA VAL A 12 1.80 -20.03 17.45
C VAL A 12 1.33 -19.18 18.64
N LYS A 13 0.04 -19.12 18.89
CA LYS A 13 -0.54 -18.33 19.99
C LYS A 13 -0.02 -18.77 21.35
N GLN A 14 0.26 -20.05 21.51
CA GLN A 14 0.76 -20.62 22.77
C GLN A 14 2.28 -20.57 22.90
N SER A 15 2.98 -20.18 21.84
CA SER A 15 4.44 -20.13 21.83
C SER A 15 4.97 -18.75 22.27
N PRO A 16 6.25 -18.66 22.74
CA PRO A 16 6.87 -17.38 23.02
C PRO A 16 6.98 -16.46 21.79
N VAL A 17 6.92 -17.01 20.58
CA VAL A 17 6.95 -16.26 19.31
C VAL A 17 5.75 -15.31 19.18
N ALA A 18 4.63 -15.59 19.84
CA ALA A 18 3.44 -14.74 19.78
C ALA A 18 3.72 -13.30 20.22
N ILE A 19 4.58 -13.10 21.22
CA ILE A 19 4.97 -11.76 21.68
C ILE A 19 5.77 -11.04 20.60
N THR A 20 6.71 -11.72 19.95
CA THR A 20 7.51 -11.18 18.86
C THR A 20 6.62 -10.78 17.67
N LEU A 21 5.64 -11.63 17.33
CA LEU A 21 4.70 -11.33 16.24
C LEU A 21 3.87 -10.07 16.52
N LYS A 22 3.52 -9.82 17.77
CA LYS A 22 2.78 -8.61 18.16
C LYS A 22 3.62 -7.34 18.04
N SER A 23 4.94 -7.45 18.04
CA SER A 23 5.85 -6.31 17.92
C SER A 23 6.36 -6.08 16.49
N LEU A 24 5.86 -6.84 15.51
CA LEU A 24 6.24 -6.65 14.11
C LEU A 24 5.80 -5.29 13.59
N GLN A 25 6.65 -4.71 12.75
CA GLN A 25 6.32 -3.51 11.99
C GLN A 25 5.90 -3.91 10.59
N CYS A 26 4.94 -3.20 10.04
CA CYS A 26 4.43 -3.45 8.69
C CYS A 26 4.21 -2.16 7.93
N GLY A 27 4.43 -2.23 6.63
CA GLY A 27 4.06 -1.20 5.68
C GLY A 27 3.28 -1.83 4.54
N ILE A 28 2.66 -0.99 3.72
CA ILE A 28 1.90 -1.43 2.55
C ILE A 28 2.45 -0.72 1.33
N GLU A 29 2.68 -1.49 0.29
CA GLU A 29 2.92 -0.97 -1.06
C GLU A 29 1.75 -1.39 -1.93
N LYS A 30 1.29 -0.48 -2.77
CA LYS A 30 0.20 -0.74 -3.72
C LYS A 30 0.49 -0.06 -5.03
N GLU A 31 0.31 -0.79 -6.11
CA GLU A 31 0.43 -0.28 -7.46
C GLU A 31 -0.95 -0.09 -8.07
N GLY A 32 -1.08 0.92 -8.93
CA GLY A 32 -2.30 1.18 -9.67
C GLY A 32 -1.98 1.79 -11.02
N LEU A 33 -2.52 1.20 -12.08
CA LEU A 33 -2.34 1.69 -13.43
C LEU A 33 -3.35 2.81 -13.69
N ARG A 34 -2.87 3.99 -14.09
CA ARG A 34 -3.75 5.09 -14.50
C ARG A 34 -4.36 4.78 -15.86
N VAL A 35 -5.67 4.95 -15.94
CA VAL A 35 -6.43 4.76 -17.17
C VAL A 35 -7.26 6.03 -17.47
N ASP A 36 -7.60 6.21 -18.74
CA ASP A 36 -8.53 7.24 -19.15
C ASP A 36 -9.99 6.78 -18.90
N LEU A 37 -10.94 7.65 -19.22
CA LEU A 37 -12.37 7.35 -19.01
C LEU A 37 -12.87 6.18 -19.87
N SER A 38 -12.16 5.79 -20.90
CA SER A 38 -12.49 4.62 -21.72
C SER A 38 -11.83 3.33 -21.23
N GLY A 39 -11.03 3.40 -20.16
CA GLY A 39 -10.33 2.24 -19.61
C GLY A 39 -8.99 1.93 -20.27
N ARG A 40 -8.48 2.81 -21.11
CA ARG A 40 -7.16 2.64 -21.75
C ARG A 40 -6.08 3.22 -20.86
N VAL A 41 -4.87 2.68 -20.97
CA VAL A 41 -3.71 3.20 -20.23
C VAL A 41 -3.53 4.69 -20.53
N SER A 42 -3.39 5.49 -19.48
CA SER A 42 -3.22 6.94 -19.60
C SER A 42 -1.85 7.25 -20.23
N HIS A 43 -1.84 8.19 -21.18
CA HIS A 43 -0.63 8.76 -21.75
C HIS A 43 -0.29 10.14 -21.18
N LYS A 44 -1.04 10.58 -20.19
CA LYS A 44 -0.75 11.86 -19.51
C LYS A 44 0.50 11.74 -18.66
N ASP A 45 1.24 12.84 -18.59
CA ASP A 45 2.40 12.94 -17.70
C ASP A 45 2.00 12.77 -16.24
N HIS A 46 2.99 12.44 -15.42
CA HIS A 46 2.78 12.37 -13.97
C HIS A 46 2.26 13.73 -13.45
N PRO A 47 1.12 13.75 -12.74
CA PRO A 47 0.52 15.02 -12.31
C PRO A 47 1.46 15.81 -11.40
N LEU A 48 1.72 17.06 -11.74
CA LEU A 48 2.56 17.95 -10.92
C LEU A 48 1.99 18.12 -9.50
N SER A 49 0.67 18.08 -9.37
CA SER A 49 -0.01 18.20 -8.09
C SER A 49 0.26 17.04 -7.12
N LEU A 50 0.75 15.91 -7.61
CA LEU A 50 1.20 14.79 -6.79
C LEU A 50 2.68 14.91 -6.35
N GLY A 51 3.38 15.96 -6.78
CA GLY A 51 4.80 16.10 -6.56
C GLY A 51 5.63 15.29 -7.55
N SER A 52 6.93 15.36 -7.42
CA SER A 52 7.83 14.61 -8.30
C SER A 52 7.81 13.12 -7.96
N SER A 53 7.67 12.28 -8.99
CA SER A 53 7.75 10.83 -8.82
C SER A 53 9.12 10.35 -8.31
N LEU A 54 10.14 11.18 -8.42
CA LEU A 54 11.50 10.85 -7.95
C LEU A 54 11.76 11.25 -6.51
N THR A 55 11.00 12.20 -5.98
CA THR A 55 11.27 12.80 -4.66
C THR A 55 10.12 12.69 -3.67
N HIS A 56 8.93 12.31 -4.11
CA HIS A 56 7.81 12.11 -3.20
C HIS A 56 8.03 10.82 -2.39
N GLY A 57 7.89 10.90 -1.06
CA GLY A 57 8.18 9.77 -0.18
C GLY A 57 7.15 8.65 -0.18
N SER A 58 5.93 8.92 -0.62
CA SER A 58 4.82 7.95 -0.53
C SER A 58 4.10 7.71 -1.85
N ILE A 59 4.30 8.53 -2.86
CA ILE A 59 3.69 8.38 -4.19
C ILE A 59 4.79 8.53 -5.23
N THR A 60 4.99 7.48 -6.02
CA THR A 60 6.02 7.45 -7.07
C THR A 60 5.47 6.72 -8.29
N THR A 61 6.31 6.54 -9.30
CA THR A 61 6.02 5.66 -10.44
C THR A 61 6.95 4.45 -10.38
N ASP A 62 6.49 3.33 -10.92
CA ASP A 62 7.33 2.17 -11.10
C ASP A 62 7.94 2.17 -12.51
N TYR A 63 7.93 1.06 -13.23
CA TYR A 63 8.59 0.97 -14.55
C TYR A 63 7.90 1.77 -15.66
N SER A 64 6.72 2.32 -15.43
CA SER A 64 6.06 3.21 -16.38
C SER A 64 5.44 4.40 -15.66
N GLU A 65 5.31 5.54 -16.36
CA GLU A 65 4.75 6.75 -15.79
C GLU A 65 3.26 6.61 -15.45
N ALA A 66 2.55 5.72 -16.14
CA ALA A 66 1.15 5.43 -15.86
C ALA A 66 0.95 4.54 -14.65
N LEU A 67 1.98 3.80 -14.23
CA LEU A 67 1.90 2.90 -13.07
C LEU A 67 2.32 3.65 -11.83
N LEU A 68 1.33 4.08 -11.04
CA LEU A 68 1.57 4.72 -9.75
C LEU A 68 1.83 3.68 -8.68
N GLU A 69 2.80 3.96 -7.85
CA GLU A 69 3.12 3.16 -6.67
C GLU A 69 2.89 3.98 -5.41
N TYR A 70 2.15 3.41 -4.48
CA TYR A 70 1.84 4.02 -3.18
C TYR A 70 2.61 3.26 -2.11
N ILE A 71 3.32 3.99 -1.26
CA ILE A 71 4.19 3.42 -0.23
C ILE A 71 3.85 4.07 1.10
N THR A 72 3.48 3.27 2.10
CA THR A 72 3.30 3.77 3.45
C THR A 72 4.61 3.71 4.24
N PRO A 73 4.76 4.55 5.28
CA PRO A 73 5.74 4.27 6.32
C PRO A 73 5.45 2.93 7.00
N VAL A 74 6.40 2.45 7.81
CA VAL A 74 6.15 1.27 8.65
C VAL A 74 5.43 1.67 9.92
N PHE A 75 4.46 0.84 10.31
CA PHE A 75 3.65 1.01 11.52
C PHE A 75 3.67 -0.28 12.34
N GLN A 76 3.37 -0.18 13.62
CA GLN A 76 3.21 -1.36 14.47
C GLN A 76 1.83 -1.99 14.33
N SER A 77 0.87 -1.28 13.72
CA SER A 77 -0.50 -1.73 13.52
C SER A 77 -0.82 -1.83 12.04
N PRO A 78 -1.31 -2.99 11.54
CA PRO A 78 -1.82 -3.09 10.17
C PRO A 78 -2.94 -2.09 9.88
N THR A 79 -3.80 -1.79 10.87
CA THR A 79 -4.87 -0.81 10.72
C THR A 79 -4.31 0.59 10.44
N ALA A 80 -3.26 0.99 11.17
CA ALA A 80 -2.62 2.29 10.95
C ALA A 80 -2.01 2.38 9.54
N ALA A 81 -1.37 1.32 9.05
CA ALA A 81 -0.84 1.27 7.69
C ALA A 81 -1.96 1.40 6.65
N LEU A 82 -3.07 0.70 6.87
CA LEU A 82 -4.23 0.75 5.98
C LEU A 82 -4.86 2.14 5.97
N ASP A 83 -5.01 2.78 7.12
CA ASP A 83 -5.55 4.14 7.21
C ASP A 83 -4.68 5.14 6.45
N PHE A 84 -3.36 5.02 6.55
CA PHE A 84 -2.44 5.86 5.79
C PHE A 84 -2.59 5.62 4.29
N MET A 85 -2.68 4.36 3.85
CA MET A 85 -2.88 4.01 2.44
C MET A 85 -4.20 4.60 1.94
N GLN A 86 -5.27 4.55 2.72
CA GLN A 86 -6.56 5.13 2.36
C GLN A 86 -6.47 6.64 2.17
N GLN A 87 -5.71 7.34 3.02
CA GLN A 87 -5.46 8.77 2.86
C GLN A 87 -4.67 9.07 1.59
N LEU A 88 -3.64 8.27 1.28
CA LEU A 88 -2.90 8.40 0.02
C LEU A 88 -3.82 8.25 -1.19
N HIS A 89 -4.70 7.26 -1.16
CA HIS A 89 -5.67 7.02 -2.22
C HIS A 89 -6.62 8.19 -2.41
N SER A 90 -7.21 8.68 -1.33
CA SER A 90 -8.13 9.81 -1.37
C SER A 90 -7.44 11.07 -1.89
N TYR A 91 -6.22 11.32 -1.45
CA TYR A 91 -5.42 12.44 -1.91
C TYR A 91 -5.13 12.34 -3.41
N SER A 92 -4.62 11.18 -3.87
CA SER A 92 -4.28 11.04 -5.28
C SER A 92 -5.52 11.07 -6.18
N ALA A 93 -6.63 10.47 -5.76
CA ALA A 93 -7.89 10.51 -6.50
C ALA A 93 -8.37 11.95 -6.70
N SER A 94 -8.18 12.84 -5.72
CA SER A 94 -8.54 14.26 -5.84
C SER A 94 -7.66 15.02 -6.84
N LYS A 95 -6.48 14.49 -7.18
CA LYS A 95 -5.51 15.13 -8.07
C LYS A 95 -5.47 14.53 -9.48
N LEU A 96 -5.98 13.31 -9.64
CA LEU A 96 -5.99 12.59 -10.92
C LEU A 96 -7.27 12.91 -11.70
N GLN A 97 -7.35 14.08 -12.26
CA GLN A 97 -8.50 14.45 -13.09
C GLN A 97 -8.10 14.91 -14.48
#